data_63360b2bb8c67db5f7075f0627adb641
#
_entry.id   63360b2bb8c67db5f7075f0627adb641
#
_cell.length_a   1.000
_cell.length_b   1.000
_cell.length_c   1.000
_cell.angle_alpha   90.00
_cell.angle_beta   90.00
_cell.angle_gamma   90.00
#
_symmetry.space_group_name_H-M   'P 1'
#
loop_
_entity.id
_entity.type
_entity.pdbx_description
1 polymer ?
#
loop_
_entity_poly.entity_id
_entity_poly.type
_entity_poly.pdbx_seq_one_letter_code
_entity_poly.pdbx_strand_id
1 'polypeptide(L)'
;VLHLDLSHPDAVDFITASRSELPWVKRCIDIDDDMWKFADQDTKDALIYGIKSGDVWLNKIRHDPNTGERIYGNVCLEVYLPSRGTCLLQHVNLGSCTLDNLQEAFVSGMSELCDLHGRTGVGESGEYLTPEVDRQVGLGVLGLANFLRRYNISYKDFGEALRLVNRGYSATNEAGMAAVALDRAIFEAAQVAHN
;
A
#
# COMPACT_ATOMS: atom_id res chain seq x y z
N VAL A 1 -1.57 10.95 -9.80
CA VAL A 1 -0.15 10.82 -10.19
C VAL A 1 -0.05 10.72 -11.70
N LEU A 2 0.98 11.31 -12.28
CA LEU A 2 1.36 11.12 -13.68
C LEU A 2 2.66 10.32 -13.74
N HIS A 3 2.67 9.28 -14.55
CA HIS A 3 3.82 8.43 -14.80
C HIS A 3 4.42 8.73 -16.17
N LEU A 4 5.75 8.77 -16.25
CA LEU A 4 6.49 8.88 -17.49
C LEU A 4 7.74 8.00 -17.40
N ASP A 5 8.04 7.28 -18.48
CA ASP A 5 9.25 6.46 -18.55
C ASP A 5 10.50 7.33 -18.65
N LEU A 6 11.59 6.94 -17.97
CA LEU A 6 12.86 7.68 -18.03
C LEU A 6 13.41 7.79 -19.44
N SER A 7 13.12 6.82 -20.30
CA SER A 7 13.52 6.82 -21.72
C SER A 7 12.69 7.72 -22.64
N HIS A 8 11.62 8.36 -22.10
CA HIS A 8 10.79 9.25 -22.90
C HIS A 8 11.56 10.53 -23.30
N PRO A 9 11.40 11.03 -24.54
CA PRO A 9 12.09 12.24 -24.99
C PRO A 9 11.91 13.46 -24.09
N ASP A 10 10.70 13.61 -23.51
CA ASP A 10 10.35 14.73 -22.65
C ASP A 10 10.64 14.46 -21.16
N ALA A 11 11.42 13.41 -20.83
CA ALA A 11 11.65 13.02 -19.43
C ALA A 11 12.30 14.16 -18.62
N VAL A 12 13.27 14.86 -19.18
CA VAL A 12 13.95 15.99 -18.51
C VAL A 12 12.98 17.14 -18.26
N ASP A 13 12.18 17.51 -19.24
CA ASP A 13 11.17 18.58 -19.12
C ASP A 13 10.12 18.22 -18.08
N PHE A 14 9.65 16.97 -18.09
CA PHE A 14 8.71 16.46 -17.09
C PHE A 14 9.28 16.48 -15.67
N ILE A 15 10.55 16.10 -15.50
CA ILE A 15 11.24 16.10 -14.20
C ILE A 15 11.42 17.54 -13.69
N THR A 16 11.83 18.46 -14.56
CA THR A 16 12.23 19.82 -14.20
C THR A 16 11.09 20.82 -14.19
N ALA A 17 9.90 20.44 -14.68
CA ALA A 17 8.71 21.29 -14.65
C ALA A 17 8.44 21.85 -13.26
N SER A 18 8.13 23.14 -13.19
CA SER A 18 7.90 23.84 -11.93
C SER A 18 6.64 23.35 -11.22
N ARG A 19 6.66 23.29 -9.89
CA ARG A 19 5.44 23.05 -9.08
C ARG A 19 4.37 24.10 -9.29
N SER A 20 4.76 25.32 -9.64
CA SER A 20 3.80 26.38 -9.93
C SER A 20 3.02 26.15 -11.23
N GLU A 21 3.61 25.41 -12.17
CA GLU A 21 2.96 25.04 -13.43
C GLU A 21 2.07 23.82 -13.26
N LEU A 22 2.44 22.88 -12.35
CA LEU A 22 1.72 21.63 -12.07
C LEU A 22 1.46 21.43 -10.57
N PRO A 23 0.73 22.35 -9.91
CA PRO A 23 0.63 22.40 -8.44
C PRO A 23 -0.07 21.18 -7.83
N TRP A 24 -0.94 20.50 -8.56
CA TRP A 24 -1.74 19.37 -8.09
C TRP A 24 -1.29 18.02 -8.61
N VAL A 25 -0.14 17.98 -9.30
CA VAL A 25 0.36 16.77 -9.94
C VAL A 25 1.52 16.19 -9.16
N LYS A 26 1.34 14.95 -8.69
CA LYS A 26 2.46 14.11 -8.27
C LYS A 26 3.09 13.50 -9.52
N ARG A 27 4.36 13.81 -9.75
CA ARG A 27 5.14 13.29 -10.89
C ARG A 27 5.90 12.06 -10.48
N CYS A 28 5.88 11.04 -11.31
CA CYS A 28 6.57 9.79 -11.10
C CYS A 28 7.34 9.38 -12.35
N ILE A 29 8.63 9.10 -12.21
CA ILE A 29 9.43 8.50 -13.27
C ILE A 29 9.45 7.00 -13.09
N ASP A 30 9.04 6.31 -14.14
CA ASP A 30 9.15 4.86 -14.23
C ASP A 30 10.49 4.46 -14.82
N ILE A 31 11.17 3.52 -14.17
CA ILE A 31 12.54 3.15 -14.50
C ILE A 31 12.75 1.65 -14.39
N ASP A 32 13.60 1.12 -15.27
CA ASP A 32 14.25 -0.17 -15.15
C ASP A 32 15.78 -0.04 -15.23
N ASP A 33 16.47 -1.15 -15.10
CA ASP A 33 17.93 -1.16 -15.07
C ASP A 33 18.55 -0.73 -16.41
N ASP A 34 17.91 -1.05 -17.54
CA ASP A 34 18.37 -0.67 -18.87
C ASP A 34 18.14 0.82 -19.15
N MET A 35 16.97 1.35 -18.80
CA MET A 35 16.69 2.79 -18.90
C MET A 35 17.71 3.62 -18.13
N TRP A 36 18.05 3.22 -16.91
CA TRP A 36 19.07 3.89 -16.11
C TRP A 36 20.47 3.78 -16.74
N LYS A 37 20.82 2.59 -17.21
CA LYS A 37 22.13 2.34 -17.80
C LYS A 37 22.39 3.17 -19.06
N PHE A 38 21.37 3.28 -19.91
CA PHE A 38 21.49 3.93 -21.22
C PHE A 38 21.09 5.41 -21.25
N ALA A 39 20.49 5.93 -20.16
CA ALA A 39 20.22 7.36 -20.03
C ALA A 39 21.51 8.18 -20.13
N ASP A 40 21.45 9.32 -20.76
CA ASP A 40 22.54 10.30 -20.78
C ASP A 40 22.76 10.93 -19.39
N GLN A 41 23.85 11.68 -19.27
CA GLN A 41 24.22 12.26 -17.97
C GLN A 41 23.24 13.37 -17.55
N ASP A 42 22.74 14.17 -18.49
CA ASP A 42 21.82 15.26 -18.21
C ASP A 42 20.49 14.72 -17.66
N THR A 43 19.97 13.65 -18.25
CA THR A 43 18.76 12.94 -17.76
C THR A 43 18.99 12.35 -16.36
N LYS A 44 20.15 11.74 -16.11
CA LYS A 44 20.50 11.22 -14.79
C LYS A 44 20.58 12.30 -13.72
N ASP A 45 21.23 13.41 -14.05
CA ASP A 45 21.41 14.55 -13.14
C ASP A 45 20.07 15.22 -12.84
N ALA A 46 19.21 15.41 -13.85
CA ALA A 46 17.87 15.92 -13.69
C ALA A 46 17.04 15.03 -12.75
N LEU A 47 17.06 13.70 -12.95
CA LEU A 47 16.32 12.76 -12.09
C LEU A 47 16.82 12.79 -10.65
N ILE A 48 18.13 12.77 -10.43
CA ILE A 48 18.72 12.85 -9.08
C ILE A 48 18.32 14.17 -8.39
N TYR A 49 18.34 15.27 -9.14
CA TYR A 49 17.91 16.57 -8.61
C TYR A 49 16.42 16.55 -8.25
N GLY A 50 15.54 16.07 -9.13
CA GLY A 50 14.10 15.99 -8.90
C GLY A 50 13.73 15.10 -7.69
N ILE A 51 14.46 14.01 -7.46
CA ILE A 51 14.29 13.15 -6.27
C ILE A 51 14.75 13.89 -5.01
N LYS A 52 15.92 14.53 -5.04
CA LYS A 52 16.47 15.26 -3.88
C LYS A 52 15.64 16.47 -3.47
N SER A 53 15.03 17.17 -4.43
CA SER A 53 14.10 18.28 -4.16
C SER A 53 12.74 17.80 -3.63
N GLY A 54 12.42 16.52 -3.78
CA GLY A 54 11.12 15.94 -3.41
C GLY A 54 10.01 16.22 -4.44
N ASP A 55 10.36 16.70 -5.64
CA ASP A 55 9.40 17.04 -6.68
C ASP A 55 9.00 15.84 -7.53
N VAL A 56 9.86 14.84 -7.61
CA VAL A 56 9.69 13.66 -8.43
C VAL A 56 9.81 12.38 -7.61
N TRP A 57 8.93 11.44 -7.85
CA TRP A 57 8.95 10.11 -7.28
C TRP A 57 9.54 9.12 -8.29
N LEU A 58 10.11 8.05 -7.76
CA LEU A 58 10.68 6.98 -8.57
C LEU A 58 9.86 5.71 -8.42
N ASN A 59 9.52 5.08 -9.53
CA ASN A 59 8.80 3.82 -9.56
C ASN A 59 9.57 2.80 -10.42
N LYS A 60 9.84 1.63 -9.85
CA LYS A 60 10.45 0.55 -10.61
C LYS A 60 9.39 -0.12 -11.49
N ILE A 61 9.68 -0.24 -12.79
CA ILE A 61 8.81 -0.96 -13.73
C ILE A 61 8.67 -2.42 -13.28
N ARG A 62 7.43 -2.87 -13.25
CA ARG A 62 7.06 -4.26 -12.93
C ARG A 62 6.07 -4.80 -13.93
N HIS A 63 6.06 -6.10 -14.04
CA HIS A 63 5.13 -6.85 -14.88
C HIS A 63 4.42 -7.91 -14.03
N ASP A 64 3.16 -8.14 -14.35
CA ASP A 64 2.40 -9.24 -13.75
C ASP A 64 3.07 -10.57 -14.09
N PRO A 65 3.39 -11.40 -13.09
CA PRO A 65 4.11 -12.65 -13.33
C PRO A 65 3.30 -13.70 -14.11
N ASN A 66 1.98 -13.56 -14.16
CA ASN A 66 1.09 -14.51 -14.83
C ASN A 66 0.79 -14.09 -16.27
N THR A 67 0.56 -12.80 -16.50
CA THR A 67 0.16 -12.27 -17.82
C THR A 67 1.34 -11.67 -18.59
N GLY A 68 2.41 -11.27 -17.90
CA GLY A 68 3.52 -10.53 -18.49
C GLY A 68 3.18 -9.06 -18.80
N GLU A 69 1.97 -8.61 -18.51
CA GLU A 69 1.56 -7.22 -18.74
C GLU A 69 2.22 -6.29 -17.74
N ARG A 70 2.54 -5.07 -18.18
CA ARG A 70 3.07 -4.04 -17.29
C ARG A 70 2.00 -3.61 -16.30
N ILE A 71 2.38 -3.58 -15.01
CA ILE A 71 1.57 -3.05 -13.92
C ILE A 71 2.16 -1.76 -13.40
N TYR A 72 1.30 -0.88 -12.89
CA TYR A 72 1.67 0.48 -12.50
C TYR A 72 1.45 0.70 -11.01
N GLY A 73 2.31 1.52 -10.41
CA GLY A 73 2.14 1.95 -9.02
C GLY A 73 0.90 2.84 -8.86
N ASN A 74 0.20 2.67 -7.73
CA ASN A 74 -0.87 3.57 -7.32
C ASN A 74 -0.33 4.98 -6.97
N VAL A 75 -1.18 5.88 -6.49
CA VAL A 75 -0.80 7.26 -6.12
C VAL A 75 0.34 7.31 -5.10
N CYS A 76 0.37 6.37 -4.14
CA CYS A 76 1.38 6.31 -3.08
C CYS A 76 2.59 5.43 -3.44
N LEU A 77 2.52 4.66 -4.53
CA LEU A 77 3.54 3.76 -5.07
C LEU A 77 3.83 2.50 -4.24
N GLU A 78 3.00 2.17 -3.27
CA GLU A 78 3.16 0.96 -2.44
C GLU A 78 2.46 -0.27 -3.01
N VAL A 79 1.49 -0.08 -3.92
CA VAL A 79 0.72 -1.15 -4.56
C VAL A 79 0.85 -1.06 -6.07
N TYR A 80 0.99 -2.21 -6.72
CA TYR A 80 0.97 -2.30 -8.18
C TYR A 80 -0.37 -2.86 -8.65
N LEU A 81 -0.97 -2.15 -9.60
CA LEU A 81 -2.31 -2.43 -10.09
C LEU A 81 -2.30 -2.67 -11.60
N PRO A 82 -3.17 -3.57 -12.11
CA PRO A 82 -3.45 -3.65 -13.52
C PRO A 82 -4.19 -2.39 -14.00
N SER A 83 -4.30 -2.23 -15.30
CA SER A 83 -5.14 -1.15 -15.87
C SER A 83 -6.56 -1.24 -15.33
N ARG A 84 -7.10 -0.13 -14.86
CA ARG A 84 -8.42 -0.02 -14.20
C ARG A 84 -8.57 -0.81 -12.89
N GLY A 85 -7.47 -1.23 -12.28
CA GLY A 85 -7.48 -1.76 -10.91
C GLY A 85 -7.84 -0.68 -9.89
N THR A 86 -8.36 -1.08 -8.74
CA THR A 86 -8.72 -0.19 -7.64
C THR A 86 -7.80 -0.38 -6.45
N CYS A 87 -7.65 0.67 -5.63
CA CYS A 87 -6.93 0.63 -4.36
C CYS A 87 -7.82 1.23 -3.27
N LEU A 88 -8.78 0.44 -2.79
CA LEU A 88 -9.67 0.86 -1.71
C LEU A 88 -9.04 0.58 -0.36
N LEU A 89 -9.11 1.59 0.52
CA LEU A 89 -8.49 1.54 1.84
C LEU A 89 -9.53 1.80 2.92
N GLN A 90 -9.40 1.07 4.03
CA GLN A 90 -10.10 1.28 5.28
C GLN A 90 -9.15 1.06 6.46
N HIS A 91 -9.48 1.58 7.64
CA HIS A 91 -8.63 1.47 8.81
C HIS A 91 -9.43 1.09 10.04
N VAL A 92 -8.91 0.12 10.79
CA VAL A 92 -9.40 -0.21 12.14
C VAL A 92 -8.71 0.71 13.15
N ASN A 93 -9.49 1.43 13.95
CA ASN A 93 -8.95 2.22 15.06
C ASN A 93 -8.68 1.36 16.28
N LEU A 94 -7.48 0.83 16.42
CA LEU A 94 -7.06 0.03 17.57
C LEU A 94 -7.20 0.77 18.89
N GLY A 95 -7.09 2.11 18.88
CA GLY A 95 -7.28 2.94 20.07
C GLY A 95 -8.68 2.79 20.70
N SER A 96 -9.67 2.39 19.91
CA SER A 96 -11.04 2.10 20.36
C SER A 96 -11.31 0.61 20.60
N CYS A 97 -10.38 -0.27 20.25
CA CYS A 97 -10.53 -1.71 20.41
C CYS A 97 -10.01 -2.20 21.76
N THR A 98 -10.52 -3.35 22.18
CA THR A 98 -10.01 -4.18 23.28
C THR A 98 -9.52 -5.51 22.72
N LEU A 99 -8.83 -6.31 23.52
CA LEU A 99 -8.43 -7.67 23.11
C LEU A 99 -9.65 -8.53 22.73
N ASP A 100 -10.80 -8.31 23.38
CA ASP A 100 -12.01 -9.12 23.17
C ASP A 100 -12.74 -8.79 21.86
N ASN A 101 -12.75 -7.52 21.44
CA ASN A 101 -13.46 -7.10 20.22
C ASN A 101 -12.56 -6.85 19.00
N LEU A 102 -11.26 -7.07 19.14
CA LEU A 102 -10.29 -6.81 18.08
C LEU A 102 -10.59 -7.62 16.82
N GLN A 103 -10.86 -8.92 16.97
CA GLN A 103 -11.19 -9.79 15.85
C GLN A 103 -12.46 -9.33 15.12
N GLU A 104 -13.53 -9.01 15.86
CA GLU A 104 -14.78 -8.52 15.30
C GLU A 104 -14.57 -7.22 14.51
N ALA A 105 -13.79 -6.28 15.05
CA ALA A 105 -13.47 -5.02 14.38
C ALA A 105 -12.74 -5.22 13.05
N PHE A 106 -11.80 -6.16 12.98
CA PHE A 106 -11.08 -6.46 11.73
C PHE A 106 -11.96 -7.19 10.72
N VAL A 107 -12.75 -8.16 11.16
CA VAL A 107 -13.67 -8.89 10.28
C VAL A 107 -14.74 -7.95 9.71
N SER A 108 -15.35 -7.11 10.55
CA SER A 108 -16.33 -6.11 10.09
C SER A 108 -15.71 -5.10 9.12
N GLY A 109 -14.52 -4.58 9.46
CA GLY A 109 -13.81 -3.64 8.60
C GLY A 109 -13.47 -4.23 7.23
N MET A 110 -13.05 -5.48 7.18
CA MET A 110 -12.78 -6.16 5.91
C MET A 110 -14.06 -6.44 5.12
N SER A 111 -15.13 -6.87 5.79
CA SER A 111 -16.43 -7.10 5.15
C SER A 111 -16.98 -5.83 4.51
N GLU A 112 -16.95 -4.70 5.23
CA GLU A 112 -17.39 -3.41 4.70
C GLU A 112 -16.53 -2.96 3.51
N LEU A 113 -15.21 -3.20 3.58
CA LEU A 113 -14.28 -2.87 2.51
C LEU A 113 -14.53 -3.69 1.24
N CYS A 114 -14.78 -5.00 1.38
CA CYS A 114 -15.16 -5.88 0.28
C CYS A 114 -16.50 -5.48 -0.34
N ASP A 115 -17.50 -5.16 0.49
CA ASP A 115 -18.80 -4.66 0.04
C ASP A 115 -18.67 -3.34 -0.72
N LEU A 116 -17.82 -2.43 -0.25
CA LEU A 116 -17.55 -1.17 -0.93
C LEU A 116 -16.89 -1.44 -2.28
N HIS A 117 -15.88 -2.32 -2.34
CA HIS A 117 -15.21 -2.70 -3.57
C HIS A 117 -16.20 -3.27 -4.59
N GLY A 118 -17.10 -4.15 -4.18
CA GLY A 118 -18.14 -4.73 -5.04
C GLY A 118 -19.15 -3.72 -5.60
N ARG A 119 -19.27 -2.54 -4.96
CA ARG A 119 -20.20 -1.46 -5.38
C ARG A 119 -19.51 -0.30 -6.09
N THR A 120 -18.19 -0.29 -6.17
CA THR A 120 -17.42 0.85 -6.70
C THR A 120 -17.33 0.78 -8.22
N GLY A 121 -18.13 1.61 -8.92
CA GLY A 121 -17.95 1.98 -10.33
C GLY A 121 -17.71 0.86 -11.34
N VAL A 122 -18.08 -0.35 -10.97
CA VAL A 122 -17.87 -1.56 -11.74
C VAL A 122 -19.09 -1.80 -12.62
N GLY A 123 -18.92 -2.41 -13.73
CA GLY A 123 -20.03 -2.80 -14.58
C GLY A 123 -20.15 -1.95 -15.84
N GLU A 124 -21.34 -1.46 -16.17
CA GLU A 124 -21.64 -0.84 -17.47
C GLU A 124 -20.74 0.36 -17.83
N SER A 125 -20.24 1.12 -16.83
CA SER A 125 -19.30 2.21 -17.06
C SER A 125 -17.93 1.72 -17.54
N GLY A 126 -17.53 0.50 -17.16
CA GLY A 126 -16.22 -0.08 -17.46
C GLY A 126 -15.03 0.69 -16.89
N GLU A 127 -15.26 1.56 -15.91
CA GLU A 127 -14.19 2.39 -15.32
C GLU A 127 -13.21 1.57 -14.51
N TYR A 128 -13.70 0.56 -13.76
CA TYR A 128 -12.88 -0.30 -12.91
C TYR A 128 -13.09 -1.78 -13.24
N LEU A 129 -12.10 -2.60 -12.86
CA LEU A 129 -12.21 -4.04 -12.94
C LEU A 129 -13.19 -4.57 -11.90
N THR A 130 -13.89 -5.65 -12.23
CA THR A 130 -14.80 -6.30 -11.28
C THR A 130 -14.02 -7.04 -10.18
N PRO A 131 -14.63 -7.31 -9.00
CA PRO A 131 -13.98 -8.08 -7.94
C PRO A 131 -13.52 -9.48 -8.35
N GLU A 132 -14.12 -10.07 -9.38
CA GLU A 132 -13.71 -11.37 -9.92
C GLU A 132 -12.38 -11.29 -10.67
N VAL A 133 -12.03 -10.12 -11.18
CA VAL A 133 -10.81 -9.88 -11.98
C VAL A 133 -9.71 -9.27 -11.11
N ASP A 134 -10.04 -8.28 -10.27
CA ASP A 134 -9.09 -7.58 -9.41
C ASP A 134 -9.72 -7.29 -8.04
N ARG A 135 -9.17 -7.88 -6.98
CA ARG A 135 -9.66 -7.79 -5.59
C ARG A 135 -8.65 -7.16 -4.65
N GLN A 136 -7.91 -6.17 -5.09
CA GLN A 136 -6.93 -5.54 -4.23
C GLN A 136 -7.61 -4.53 -3.27
N VAL A 137 -7.60 -4.86 -1.99
CA VAL A 137 -8.11 -4.03 -0.90
C VAL A 137 -7.06 -3.90 0.19
N GLY A 138 -7.07 -2.78 0.92
CA GLY A 138 -6.12 -2.52 1.99
C GLY A 138 -6.82 -2.17 3.31
N LEU A 139 -6.76 -3.06 4.30
CA LEU A 139 -7.22 -2.80 5.65
C LEU A 139 -6.03 -2.46 6.55
N GLY A 140 -5.90 -1.19 6.92
CA GLY A 140 -4.84 -0.69 7.79
C GLY A 140 -5.27 -0.53 9.23
N VAL A 141 -4.39 0.04 10.05
CA VAL A 141 -4.63 0.29 11.46
C VAL A 141 -4.28 1.72 11.85
N LEU A 142 -5.04 2.27 12.80
CA LEU A 142 -4.76 3.52 13.49
C LEU A 142 -4.67 3.25 14.99
N GLY A 143 -4.07 4.16 15.75
CA GLY A 143 -4.15 4.17 17.21
C GLY A 143 -3.40 3.03 17.92
N LEU A 144 -2.40 2.40 17.28
CA LEU A 144 -1.59 1.35 17.91
C LEU A 144 -0.95 1.82 19.22
N ALA A 145 -0.43 3.04 19.27
CA ALA A 145 0.15 3.60 20.50
C ALA A 145 -0.86 3.65 21.65
N ASN A 146 -2.12 4.04 21.36
CA ASN A 146 -3.19 4.11 22.35
C ASN A 146 -3.60 2.71 22.83
N PHE A 147 -3.65 1.74 21.92
CA PHE A 147 -3.92 0.34 22.23
C PHE A 147 -2.85 -0.23 23.17
N LEU A 148 -1.58 -0.11 22.82
CA LEU A 148 -0.45 -0.60 23.63
C LEU A 148 -0.40 0.08 25.00
N ARG A 149 -0.66 1.40 25.05
CA ARG A 149 -0.69 2.14 26.31
C ARG A 149 -1.77 1.64 27.26
N ARG A 150 -2.95 1.26 26.76
CA ARG A 150 -4.05 0.71 27.55
C ARG A 150 -3.64 -0.53 28.34
N TYR A 151 -2.78 -1.37 27.73
CA TYR A 151 -2.28 -2.61 28.32
C TYR A 151 -0.87 -2.47 28.89
N ASN A 152 -0.35 -1.25 29.01
CA ASN A 152 1.00 -0.96 29.50
C ASN A 152 2.10 -1.74 28.76
N ILE A 153 1.95 -1.92 27.45
CA ILE A 153 2.88 -2.64 26.58
C ILE A 153 3.77 -1.64 25.85
N SER A 154 5.10 -1.83 25.89
CA SER A 154 6.02 -1.02 25.08
C SER A 154 6.03 -1.48 23.62
N TYR A 155 6.38 -0.58 22.68
CA TYR A 155 6.58 -0.94 21.27
C TYR A 155 7.62 -2.04 21.09
N LYS A 156 8.68 -2.01 21.92
CA LYS A 156 9.73 -3.02 21.89
C LYS A 156 9.20 -4.40 22.27
N ASP A 157 8.51 -4.49 23.40
CA ASP A 157 7.96 -5.77 23.89
C ASP A 157 6.92 -6.32 22.92
N PHE A 158 6.08 -5.46 22.36
CA PHE A 158 5.10 -5.83 21.35
C PHE A 158 5.76 -6.35 20.05
N GLY A 159 6.80 -5.64 19.57
CA GLY A 159 7.53 -6.06 18.37
C GLY A 159 8.30 -7.38 18.57
N GLU A 160 8.81 -7.63 19.77
CA GLU A 160 9.43 -8.91 20.13
C GLU A 160 8.37 -10.03 20.20
N ALA A 161 7.22 -9.75 20.80
CA ALA A 161 6.11 -10.69 20.89
C ALA A 161 5.58 -11.09 19.50
N LEU A 162 5.36 -10.13 18.60
CA LEU A 162 4.95 -10.40 17.21
C LEU A 162 5.95 -11.30 16.49
N ARG A 163 7.25 -11.06 16.66
CA ARG A 163 8.29 -11.93 16.08
C ARG A 163 8.24 -13.35 16.60
N LEU A 164 7.93 -13.54 17.88
CA LEU A 164 7.80 -14.86 18.49
C LEU A 164 6.53 -15.56 17.98
N VAL A 165 5.39 -14.88 17.95
CA VAL A 165 4.12 -15.40 17.42
C VAL A 165 4.28 -15.87 15.97
N ASN A 166 4.89 -15.05 15.10
CA ASN A 166 5.14 -15.39 13.71
C ASN A 166 6.08 -16.61 13.51
N ARG A 167 6.83 -16.97 14.55
CA ARG A 167 7.66 -18.18 14.56
C ARG A 167 7.00 -19.38 15.25
N GLY A 168 5.73 -19.24 15.63
CA GLY A 168 4.96 -20.32 16.29
C GLY A 168 5.20 -20.47 17.79
N TYR A 169 5.80 -19.47 18.45
CA TYR A 169 5.98 -19.51 19.91
C TYR A 169 4.73 -19.05 20.64
N SER A 170 4.49 -19.65 21.80
CA SER A 170 3.33 -19.34 22.64
C SER A 170 3.46 -17.96 23.32
N ALA A 171 2.33 -17.28 23.44
CA ALA A 171 2.21 -16.06 24.22
C ALA A 171 2.20 -16.36 25.72
N THR A 172 3.09 -15.74 26.50
CA THR A 172 3.20 -15.97 27.95
C THR A 172 2.98 -14.72 28.80
N ASN A 173 2.86 -13.56 28.16
CA ASN A 173 2.67 -12.28 28.84
C ASN A 173 1.66 -11.39 28.08
N GLU A 174 1.33 -10.22 28.61
CA GLU A 174 0.38 -9.28 28.02
C GLU A 174 0.74 -8.89 26.58
N ALA A 175 2.02 -8.64 26.32
CA ALA A 175 2.50 -8.32 24.98
C ALA A 175 2.28 -9.50 24.01
N GLY A 176 2.53 -10.71 24.46
CA GLY A 176 2.26 -11.93 23.70
C GLY A 176 0.78 -12.15 23.44
N MET A 177 -0.09 -11.94 24.42
CA MET A 177 -1.55 -12.03 24.25
C MET A 177 -2.06 -11.00 23.24
N ALA A 178 -1.57 -9.76 23.32
CA ALA A 178 -1.92 -8.71 22.37
C ALA A 178 -1.42 -9.04 20.93
N ALA A 179 -0.23 -9.59 20.80
CA ALA A 179 0.33 -10.02 19.52
C ALA A 179 -0.49 -11.17 18.89
N VAL A 180 -0.86 -12.19 19.68
CA VAL A 180 -1.73 -13.30 19.22
C VAL A 180 -3.10 -12.80 18.80
N ALA A 181 -3.70 -11.92 19.60
CA ALA A 181 -5.02 -11.37 19.29
C ALA A 181 -5.01 -10.58 17.97
N LEU A 182 -3.97 -9.75 17.74
CA LEU A 182 -3.83 -9.01 16.49
C LEU A 182 -3.54 -9.93 15.30
N ASP A 183 -2.63 -10.87 15.44
CA ASP A 183 -2.30 -11.85 14.39
C ASP A 183 -3.56 -12.63 13.97
N ARG A 184 -4.32 -13.13 14.93
CA ARG A 184 -5.59 -13.81 14.68
C ARG A 184 -6.62 -12.90 14.00
N ALA A 185 -6.76 -11.65 14.45
CA ALA A 185 -7.71 -10.70 13.85
C ALA A 185 -7.36 -10.41 12.39
N ILE A 186 -6.09 -10.26 12.06
CA ILE A 186 -5.60 -10.08 10.68
C ILE A 186 -5.87 -11.34 9.85
N PHE A 187 -5.59 -12.52 10.40
CA PHE A 187 -5.84 -13.79 9.72
C PHE A 187 -7.32 -13.96 9.37
N GLU A 188 -8.22 -13.75 10.32
CA GLU A 188 -9.67 -13.89 10.12
C GLU A 188 -10.19 -12.85 9.09
N ALA A 189 -9.70 -11.61 9.15
CA ALA A 189 -10.03 -10.61 8.14
C ALA A 189 -9.53 -11.00 6.74
N ALA A 190 -8.35 -11.59 6.63
CA ALA A 190 -7.84 -12.09 5.36
C ALA A 190 -8.73 -13.21 4.79
N GLN A 191 -9.30 -14.08 5.64
CA GLN A 191 -10.24 -15.12 5.19
C GLN A 191 -11.52 -14.50 4.58
N VAL A 192 -12.00 -13.38 5.14
CA VAL A 192 -13.18 -12.66 4.59
C VAL A 192 -12.88 -12.15 3.17
N ALA A 193 -11.68 -11.64 2.92
CA ALA A 193 -11.29 -11.15 1.60
C ALA A 193 -11.12 -12.27 0.55
N HIS A 194 -10.91 -13.52 0.99
CA HIS A 194 -10.76 -14.69 0.11
C HIS A 194 -12.09 -15.35 -0.29
N ASN A 195 -13.16 -15.13 0.46
CA ASN A 195 -14.48 -15.70 0.22
C ASN A 195 -15.36 -14.76 -0.63
#